data_90c0e4db3c44ff621acbf40239ce2d2a
#
_entry.id   90c0e4db3c44ff621acbf40239ce2d2a
#
_cell.length_a   1.000
_cell.length_b   1.000
_cell.length_c   1.000
_cell.angle_alpha   90.00
_cell.angle_beta   90.00
_cell.angle_gamma   90.00
#
_symmetry.space_group_name_H-M   'P 1'
#
loop_
_entity.id
_entity.type
_entity.pdbx_description
1 polymer ?
#
loop_
_entity_poly.entity_id
_entity_poly.type
_entity_poly.pdbx_seq_one_letter_code
_entity_poly.pdbx_strand_id
1 'polypeptide(L)'
;MIDLSKVNAGLWREVVESCGDIRHCFTCSTCVAGCPAAEASPPLFVRDLVRKVLLGLSESLLEDETPWLCVTCSACEEMCPMGVKPFEVCLAVRRWQARNDESFIPASVAEIFETGHTQPVDRVREKRRAVGLDEVPPTIARFPEMLEQFRAMLRETDLVKDNEFMFRCGE
;
A
#
# COMPACT_ATOMS: atom_id res chain seq x y z
N MET A 1 20.92 15.65 2.44
CA MET A 1 21.16 16.05 3.85
C MET A 1 19.80 16.19 4.51
N ILE A 2 19.54 15.50 5.62
CA ILE A 2 18.24 15.52 6.30
C ILE A 2 18.07 16.88 6.98
N ASP A 3 16.98 17.58 6.68
CA ASP A 3 16.60 18.83 7.33
C ASP A 3 15.76 18.55 8.58
N LEU A 4 16.38 18.70 9.75
CA LEU A 4 15.71 18.43 11.03
C LEU A 4 14.68 19.52 11.43
N SER A 5 14.63 20.65 10.73
CA SER A 5 13.62 21.68 10.98
C SER A 5 12.22 21.28 10.45
N LYS A 6 12.17 20.28 9.55
CA LYS A 6 10.96 19.79 8.89
C LYS A 6 10.46 18.46 9.48
N VAL A 7 10.92 18.09 10.67
CA VAL A 7 10.52 16.85 11.33
C VAL A 7 9.08 16.93 11.82
N ASN A 8 8.25 15.97 11.44
CA ASN A 8 6.91 15.78 11.97
C ASN A 8 6.96 14.87 13.20
N ALA A 9 7.01 15.47 14.40
CA ALA A 9 7.07 14.72 15.66
C ALA A 9 5.81 13.85 15.93
N GLY A 10 4.71 14.11 15.23
CA GLY A 10 3.45 13.34 15.32
C GLY A 10 3.36 12.17 14.34
N LEU A 11 4.27 12.09 13.34
CA LEU A 11 4.21 11.15 12.23
C LEU A 11 4.04 9.68 12.66
N TRP A 12 4.72 9.27 13.72
CA TRP A 12 4.62 7.91 14.21
C TRP A 12 3.20 7.56 14.70
N ARG A 13 2.45 8.52 15.25
CA ARG A 13 1.05 8.31 15.66
C ARG A 13 0.15 8.24 14.45
N GLU A 14 0.33 9.14 13.50
CA GLU A 14 -0.44 9.19 12.25
C GLU A 14 -0.27 7.91 11.42
N VAL A 15 0.98 7.43 11.30
CA VAL A 15 1.32 6.26 10.49
C VAL A 15 0.99 4.94 11.20
N VAL A 16 1.09 4.88 12.54
CA VAL A 16 1.27 3.61 13.28
C VAL A 16 0.19 3.36 14.33
N GLU A 17 -0.95 4.02 14.25
CA GLU A 17 -2.04 3.86 15.22
C GLU A 17 -2.46 2.39 15.45
N SER A 18 -2.22 1.52 14.45
CA SER A 18 -2.56 0.10 14.49
C SER A 18 -1.36 -0.86 14.68
N CYS A 19 -0.12 -0.37 14.70
CA CYS A 19 1.08 -1.23 14.57
C CYS A 19 1.75 -1.60 15.92
N GLY A 20 1.11 -1.34 17.04
CA GLY A 20 1.72 -1.51 18.38
C GLY A 20 2.80 -0.44 18.67
N ASP A 21 3.56 -0.64 19.75
CA ASP A 21 4.55 0.35 20.15
C ASP A 21 5.89 0.17 19.43
N ILE A 22 6.06 0.88 18.33
CA ILE A 22 7.29 0.86 17.52
C ILE A 22 8.50 1.46 18.23
N ARG A 23 8.31 2.18 19.36
CA ARG A 23 9.39 2.78 20.15
C ARG A 23 10.28 1.72 20.79
N HIS A 24 9.80 0.49 20.92
CA HIS A 24 10.60 -0.64 21.41
C HIS A 24 11.69 -1.10 20.42
N CYS A 25 11.70 -0.57 19.19
CA CYS A 25 12.70 -0.93 18.20
C CYS A 25 14.11 -0.46 18.61
N PHE A 26 14.97 -1.40 18.96
CA PHE A 26 16.38 -1.12 19.28
C PHE A 26 17.36 -1.30 18.12
N THR A 27 16.85 -1.40 16.91
CA THR A 27 17.64 -1.32 15.65
C THR A 27 18.56 -2.54 15.40
N CYS A 28 18.18 -3.74 15.87
CA CYS A 28 19.01 -4.95 15.75
C CYS A 28 19.18 -5.50 14.33
N SER A 29 18.40 -5.05 13.36
CA SER A 29 18.41 -5.48 11.94
C SER A 29 17.90 -6.90 11.66
N THR A 30 17.39 -7.66 12.64
CA THR A 30 16.85 -9.00 12.41
C THR A 30 15.75 -9.00 11.33
N CYS A 31 14.88 -7.98 11.33
CA CYS A 31 13.84 -7.80 10.30
C CYS A 31 14.40 -7.58 8.89
N VAL A 32 15.62 -7.03 8.75
CA VAL A 32 16.28 -6.85 7.45
C VAL A 32 16.92 -8.16 7.00
N ALA A 33 17.58 -8.89 7.91
CA ALA A 33 18.27 -10.13 7.59
C ALA A 33 17.35 -11.22 7.00
N GLY A 34 16.07 -11.23 7.41
CA GLY A 34 15.07 -12.18 6.89
C GLY A 34 14.16 -11.64 5.81
N CYS A 35 14.40 -10.43 5.30
CA CYS A 35 13.54 -9.80 4.33
C CYS A 35 13.96 -10.14 2.89
N PRO A 36 13.12 -10.82 2.09
CA PRO A 36 13.46 -11.11 0.69
C PRO A 36 13.61 -9.85 -0.18
N ALA A 37 12.95 -8.76 0.19
CA ALA A 37 13.07 -7.49 -0.53
C ALA A 37 14.33 -6.68 -0.12
N ALA A 38 15.10 -7.12 0.88
CA ALA A 38 16.36 -6.49 1.23
C ALA A 38 17.46 -6.70 0.17
N GLU A 39 17.30 -7.69 -0.70
CA GLU A 39 18.20 -7.97 -1.83
C GLU A 39 17.76 -7.29 -3.13
N ALA A 40 16.64 -6.58 -3.13
CA ALA A 40 16.16 -5.83 -4.29
C ALA A 40 17.04 -4.62 -4.62
N SER A 41 16.82 -3.99 -5.77
CA SER A 41 17.51 -2.76 -6.18
C SER A 41 16.47 -1.70 -6.60
N PRO A 42 16.27 -0.66 -5.80
CA PRO A 42 16.84 -0.39 -4.46
C PRO A 42 16.37 -1.40 -3.39
N PRO A 43 17.15 -1.63 -2.31
CA PRO A 43 16.78 -2.58 -1.27
C PRO A 43 15.75 -2.01 -0.29
N LEU A 44 14.80 -2.84 0.16
CA LEU A 44 13.93 -2.49 1.27
C LEU A 44 14.60 -2.81 2.61
N PHE A 45 15.01 -1.80 3.35
CA PHE A 45 15.48 -1.95 4.74
C PHE A 45 14.36 -1.57 5.71
N VAL A 46 13.54 -2.55 6.10
CA VAL A 46 12.38 -2.35 6.98
C VAL A 46 12.75 -1.65 8.30
N ARG A 47 13.95 -1.93 8.84
CA ARG A 47 14.50 -1.22 10.00
C ARG A 47 14.59 0.29 9.77
N ASP A 48 15.08 0.70 8.59
CA ASP A 48 15.26 2.12 8.27
C ASP A 48 13.92 2.82 8.09
N LEU A 49 12.93 2.10 7.55
CA LEU A 49 11.54 2.56 7.47
C LEU A 49 10.98 2.85 8.88
N VAL A 50 11.11 1.91 9.82
CA VAL A 50 10.70 2.10 11.22
C VAL A 50 11.42 3.31 11.84
N ARG A 51 12.71 3.49 11.55
CA ARG A 51 13.49 4.64 12.03
C ARG A 51 13.03 5.97 11.45
N LYS A 52 12.73 6.04 10.15
CA LYS A 52 12.19 7.24 9.50
C LYS A 52 10.87 7.67 10.13
N VAL A 53 9.98 6.71 10.41
CA VAL A 53 8.70 6.97 11.08
C VAL A 53 8.91 7.49 12.49
N LEU A 54 9.76 6.86 13.30
CA LEU A 54 10.07 7.29 14.66
C LEU A 54 10.70 8.68 14.73
N LEU A 55 11.54 9.01 13.75
CA LEU A 55 12.22 10.30 13.66
C LEU A 55 11.36 11.39 12.99
N GLY A 56 10.17 11.04 12.50
CA GLY A 56 9.27 11.99 11.86
C GLY A 56 9.76 12.52 10.50
N LEU A 57 10.52 11.73 9.75
CA LEU A 57 11.13 12.14 8.47
C LEU A 57 10.12 12.02 7.32
N SER A 58 9.06 12.82 7.36
CA SER A 58 7.93 12.75 6.41
C SER A 58 8.36 12.96 4.94
N GLU A 59 9.18 13.96 4.65
CA GLU A 59 9.67 14.19 3.28
C GLU A 59 10.45 12.97 2.75
N SER A 60 11.37 12.43 3.57
CA SER A 60 12.16 11.25 3.17
C SER A 60 11.30 9.99 3.02
N LEU A 61 10.14 9.90 3.68
CA LEU A 61 9.19 8.81 3.50
C LEU A 61 8.34 8.98 2.23
N LEU A 62 7.96 10.22 1.87
CA LEU A 62 7.25 10.47 0.61
C LEU A 62 8.12 10.21 -0.62
N GLU A 63 9.44 10.40 -0.51
CA GLU A 63 10.40 10.11 -1.60
C GLU A 63 10.79 8.62 -1.66
N ASP A 64 10.40 7.80 -0.69
CA ASP A 64 10.86 6.42 -0.54
C ASP A 64 9.88 5.43 -1.19
N GLU A 65 10.22 4.92 -2.37
CA GLU A 65 9.44 3.89 -3.07
C GLU A 65 9.66 2.47 -2.50
N THR A 66 10.68 2.29 -1.64
CA THR A 66 11.07 0.95 -1.17
C THR A 66 10.00 0.22 -0.34
N PRO A 67 9.09 0.87 0.41
CA PRO A 67 7.97 0.19 1.06
C PRO A 67 7.12 -0.65 0.09
N TRP A 68 7.01 -0.23 -1.17
CA TRP A 68 6.22 -0.91 -2.21
C TRP A 68 6.86 -2.19 -2.75
N LEU A 69 8.13 -2.45 -2.42
CA LEU A 69 8.82 -3.71 -2.72
C LEU A 69 8.45 -4.83 -1.73
N CYS A 70 7.77 -4.52 -0.62
CA CYS A 70 7.37 -5.51 0.36
C CYS A 70 6.42 -6.56 -0.24
N VAL A 71 6.79 -7.82 -0.18
CA VAL A 71 6.01 -8.96 -0.69
C VAL A 71 5.01 -9.54 0.31
N THR A 72 4.77 -8.83 1.41
CA THR A 72 3.76 -9.18 2.44
C THR A 72 3.95 -10.55 3.10
N CYS A 73 5.20 -11.04 3.24
CA CYS A 73 5.51 -12.34 3.81
C CYS A 73 5.46 -12.41 5.34
N SER A 74 5.35 -11.27 6.04
CA SER A 74 5.30 -11.11 7.52
C SER A 74 6.53 -11.63 8.29
N ALA A 75 7.57 -12.14 7.63
CA ALA A 75 8.76 -12.70 8.30
C ALA A 75 9.44 -11.73 9.28
N CYS A 76 9.45 -10.42 8.95
CA CYS A 76 10.03 -9.39 9.81
C CYS A 76 9.28 -9.19 11.13
N GLU A 77 7.99 -9.49 11.18
CA GLU A 77 7.17 -9.46 12.39
C GLU A 77 7.46 -10.67 13.28
N GLU A 78 7.44 -11.87 12.70
CA GLU A 78 7.71 -13.13 13.41
C GLU A 78 9.10 -13.17 14.03
N MET A 79 10.08 -12.58 13.34
CA MET A 79 11.48 -12.59 13.81
C MET A 79 11.83 -11.44 14.76
N CYS A 80 10.91 -10.51 15.04
CA CYS A 80 11.21 -9.34 15.86
C CYS A 80 11.32 -9.71 17.35
N PRO A 81 12.52 -9.60 17.99
CA PRO A 81 12.68 -9.97 19.38
C PRO A 81 11.99 -9.01 20.36
N MET A 82 11.58 -7.83 19.88
CA MET A 82 10.93 -6.79 20.70
C MET A 82 9.42 -6.71 20.48
N GLY A 83 8.84 -7.62 19.68
CA GLY A 83 7.42 -7.60 19.39
C GLY A 83 6.95 -6.36 18.62
N VAL A 84 7.87 -5.61 18.00
CA VAL A 84 7.52 -4.59 17.02
C VAL A 84 6.95 -5.29 15.80
N LYS A 85 5.98 -4.67 15.15
CA LYS A 85 5.35 -5.20 13.93
C LYS A 85 5.85 -4.47 12.67
N PRO A 86 7.08 -4.73 12.19
CA PRO A 86 7.67 -3.98 11.07
C PRO A 86 6.87 -4.14 9.78
N PHE A 87 6.22 -5.28 9.58
CA PHE A 87 5.32 -5.52 8.46
C PHE A 87 4.13 -4.54 8.46
N GLU A 88 3.46 -4.40 9.61
CA GLU A 88 2.35 -3.46 9.77
C GLU A 88 2.80 -2.00 9.56
N VAL A 89 4.00 -1.65 10.04
CA VAL A 89 4.60 -0.32 9.77
C VAL A 89 4.76 -0.09 8.27
N CYS A 90 5.25 -1.09 7.54
CA CYS A 90 5.41 -1.00 6.09
C CYS A 90 4.06 -0.74 5.39
N LEU A 91 3.01 -1.48 5.77
CA LEU A 91 1.66 -1.28 5.22
C LEU A 91 1.07 0.08 5.61
N ALA A 92 1.31 0.51 6.86
CA ALA A 92 0.84 1.82 7.32
C ALA A 92 1.53 2.97 6.56
N VAL A 93 2.84 2.85 6.28
CA VAL A 93 3.57 3.83 5.46
C VAL A 93 3.02 3.86 4.03
N ARG A 94 2.75 2.70 3.40
CA ARG A 94 2.11 2.68 2.07
C ARG A 94 0.77 3.42 2.05
N ARG A 95 -0.10 3.16 3.04
CA ARG A 95 -1.38 3.87 3.17
C ARG A 95 -1.18 5.37 3.37
N TRP A 96 -0.21 5.75 4.20
CA TRP A 96 0.11 7.14 4.44
C TRP A 96 0.67 7.83 3.19
N GLN A 97 1.58 7.19 2.45
CA GLN A 97 2.08 7.69 1.16
C GLN A 97 0.94 7.91 0.17
N ALA A 98 0.06 6.92 0.00
CA ALA A 98 -1.06 7.01 -0.92
C ALA A 98 -2.07 8.13 -0.58
N ARG A 99 -2.21 8.50 0.71
CA ARG A 99 -3.03 9.63 1.14
C ARG A 99 -2.39 10.99 0.88
N ASN A 100 -1.07 11.04 0.82
CA ASN A 100 -0.31 12.29 0.68
C ASN A 100 0.19 12.51 -0.75
N ASP A 101 0.30 11.45 -1.56
CA ASP A 101 0.77 11.51 -2.94
C ASP A 101 0.06 10.44 -3.78
N GLU A 102 -0.74 10.91 -4.75
CA GLU A 102 -1.52 10.05 -5.65
C GLU A 102 -0.67 9.12 -6.52
N SER A 103 0.60 9.46 -6.76
CA SER A 103 1.54 8.62 -7.54
C SER A 103 1.77 7.24 -6.92
N PHE A 104 1.57 7.11 -5.61
CA PHE A 104 1.67 5.84 -4.88
C PHE A 104 0.41 4.97 -4.94
N ILE A 105 -0.68 5.47 -5.52
CA ILE A 105 -1.91 4.69 -5.58
C ILE A 105 -1.82 3.69 -6.73
N PRO A 106 -1.97 2.37 -6.47
CA PRO A 106 -1.93 1.38 -7.54
C PRO A 106 -3.07 1.60 -8.54
N ALA A 107 -2.77 1.56 -9.84
CA ALA A 107 -3.77 1.68 -10.91
C ALA A 107 -4.94 0.66 -10.77
N SER A 108 -4.69 -0.47 -10.11
CA SER A 108 -5.72 -1.47 -9.80
C SER A 108 -6.86 -0.93 -8.92
N VAL A 109 -6.64 0.14 -8.15
CA VAL A 109 -7.68 0.75 -7.31
C VAL A 109 -8.75 1.41 -8.19
N ALA A 110 -8.34 2.21 -9.19
CA ALA A 110 -9.26 2.80 -10.15
C ALA A 110 -9.96 1.70 -10.97
N GLU A 111 -9.22 0.70 -11.43
CA GLU A 111 -9.77 -0.43 -12.19
C GLU A 111 -10.85 -1.19 -11.41
N ILE A 112 -10.65 -1.44 -10.10
CA ILE A 112 -11.68 -2.06 -9.24
C ILE A 112 -12.97 -1.21 -9.23
N PHE A 113 -12.83 0.10 -9.08
CA PHE A 113 -13.99 0.99 -9.03
C PHE A 113 -14.71 1.05 -10.39
N GLU A 114 -13.97 1.12 -11.49
CA GLU A 114 -14.53 1.25 -12.84
C GLU A 114 -15.16 -0.05 -13.34
N THR A 115 -14.50 -1.17 -13.10
CA THR A 115 -14.85 -2.45 -13.74
C THR A 115 -15.20 -3.56 -12.78
N GLY A 116 -14.96 -3.41 -11.48
CA GLY A 116 -15.09 -4.48 -10.48
C GLY A 116 -13.95 -5.51 -10.52
N HIS A 117 -12.85 -5.23 -11.22
CA HIS A 117 -11.71 -6.12 -11.39
C HIS A 117 -10.41 -5.48 -10.90
N THR A 118 -9.52 -6.28 -10.30
CA THR A 118 -8.16 -5.86 -9.92
C THR A 118 -7.18 -5.86 -11.10
N GLN A 119 -7.55 -6.54 -12.19
CA GLN A 119 -6.74 -6.64 -13.40
C GLN A 119 -7.53 -6.13 -14.60
N PRO A 120 -6.91 -5.33 -15.48
CA PRO A 120 -7.55 -4.84 -16.68
C PRO A 120 -8.08 -6.00 -17.54
N VAL A 121 -9.39 -6.01 -17.79
CA VAL A 121 -10.06 -7.06 -18.57
C VAL A 121 -9.51 -7.10 -20.00
N ASP A 122 -9.18 -5.95 -20.58
CA ASP A 122 -8.69 -5.83 -21.94
C ASP A 122 -7.39 -6.62 -22.19
N ARG A 123 -6.48 -6.66 -21.20
CA ARG A 123 -5.22 -7.40 -21.31
C ARG A 123 -5.38 -8.92 -21.38
N VAL A 124 -6.54 -9.43 -20.98
CA VAL A 124 -6.79 -10.88 -20.91
C VAL A 124 -7.80 -11.37 -21.93
N ARG A 125 -8.49 -10.50 -22.66
CA ARG A 125 -9.54 -10.86 -23.65
C ARG A 125 -9.05 -11.88 -24.68
N GLU A 126 -7.91 -11.60 -25.32
CA GLU A 126 -7.35 -12.50 -26.33
C GLU A 126 -6.96 -13.87 -25.77
N LYS A 127 -6.34 -13.87 -24.58
CA LYS A 127 -5.96 -15.10 -23.88
C LYS A 127 -7.18 -15.93 -23.51
N ARG A 128 -8.25 -15.30 -23.05
CA ARG A 128 -9.51 -15.96 -22.72
C ARG A 128 -10.13 -16.58 -23.97
N ARG A 129 -10.20 -15.82 -25.07
CA ARG A 129 -10.71 -16.32 -26.36
C ARG A 129 -9.89 -17.52 -26.87
N ALA A 130 -8.57 -17.48 -26.76
CA ALA A 130 -7.68 -18.55 -27.18
C ALA A 130 -7.93 -19.89 -26.47
N VAL A 131 -8.46 -19.86 -25.25
CA VAL A 131 -8.83 -21.05 -24.45
C VAL A 131 -10.34 -21.34 -24.45
N GLY A 132 -11.10 -20.71 -25.36
CA GLY A 132 -12.54 -20.96 -25.50
C GLY A 132 -13.43 -20.35 -24.43
N LEU A 133 -12.91 -19.37 -23.69
CA LEU A 133 -13.69 -18.63 -22.70
C LEU A 133 -14.27 -17.34 -23.30
N ASP A 134 -15.35 -16.86 -22.71
CA ASP A 134 -15.90 -15.54 -23.05
C ASP A 134 -14.86 -14.45 -22.82
N GLU A 135 -14.85 -13.42 -23.67
CA GLU A 135 -13.90 -12.30 -23.57
C GLU A 135 -13.95 -11.58 -22.23
N VAL A 136 -15.16 -11.36 -21.72
CA VAL A 136 -15.39 -10.77 -20.40
C VAL A 136 -15.75 -11.88 -19.41
N PRO A 137 -15.07 -11.94 -18.25
CA PRO A 137 -15.43 -12.92 -17.21
C PRO A 137 -16.88 -12.76 -16.77
N PRO A 138 -17.56 -13.84 -16.34
CA PRO A 138 -18.93 -13.76 -15.81
C PRO A 138 -18.95 -13.20 -14.38
N THR A 139 -18.57 -11.94 -14.27
CA THR A 139 -18.45 -11.20 -13.00
C THR A 139 -19.36 -9.97 -13.05
N ILE A 140 -19.28 -9.16 -11.99
CA ILE A 140 -20.06 -7.93 -11.83
C ILE A 140 -19.95 -6.97 -13.04
N ALA A 141 -18.82 -6.99 -13.77
CA ALA A 141 -18.61 -6.17 -14.97
C ALA A 141 -19.63 -6.43 -16.10
N ARG A 142 -20.31 -7.59 -16.10
CA ARG A 142 -21.36 -7.93 -17.06
C ARG A 142 -22.74 -7.35 -16.72
N PHE A 143 -22.91 -6.87 -15.50
CA PHE A 143 -24.20 -6.45 -14.97
C PHE A 143 -24.13 -5.00 -14.52
N PRO A 144 -24.46 -4.02 -15.38
CA PRO A 144 -24.32 -2.59 -15.08
C PRO A 144 -25.00 -2.16 -13.78
N GLU A 145 -26.19 -2.67 -13.50
CA GLU A 145 -26.91 -2.35 -12.26
C GLU A 145 -26.17 -2.84 -11.01
N MET A 146 -25.58 -4.05 -11.07
CA MET A 146 -24.80 -4.60 -9.99
C MET A 146 -23.47 -3.87 -9.82
N LEU A 147 -22.86 -3.41 -10.91
CA LEU A 147 -21.65 -2.62 -10.88
C LEU A 147 -21.90 -1.27 -10.19
N GLU A 148 -23.05 -0.61 -10.48
CA GLU A 148 -23.41 0.62 -9.78
C GLU A 148 -23.70 0.41 -8.29
N GLN A 149 -24.33 -0.69 -7.91
CA GLN A 149 -24.50 -1.05 -6.50
C GLN A 149 -23.15 -1.28 -5.81
N PHE A 150 -22.24 -1.96 -6.50
CA PHE A 150 -20.88 -2.19 -6.02
C PHE A 150 -20.11 -0.87 -5.84
N ARG A 151 -20.20 0.04 -6.82
CA ARG A 151 -19.59 1.38 -6.72
C ARG A 151 -20.18 2.18 -5.55
N ALA A 152 -21.52 2.13 -5.38
CA ALA A 152 -22.18 2.78 -4.25
C ALA A 152 -21.67 2.24 -2.90
N MET A 153 -21.49 0.92 -2.79
CA MET A 153 -20.92 0.30 -1.61
C MET A 153 -19.45 0.73 -1.39
N LEU A 154 -18.63 0.79 -2.44
CA LEU A 154 -17.24 1.23 -2.34
C LEU A 154 -17.12 2.69 -1.87
N ARG A 155 -18.04 3.59 -2.30
CA ARG A 155 -18.05 4.98 -1.85
C ARG A 155 -18.25 5.14 -0.34
N GLU A 156 -18.84 4.15 0.32
CA GLU A 156 -18.98 4.14 1.78
C GLU A 156 -17.73 3.64 2.51
N THR A 157 -16.77 3.06 1.80
CA THR A 157 -15.51 2.56 2.37
C THR A 157 -14.45 3.66 2.46
N ASP A 158 -13.48 3.49 3.36
CA ASP A 158 -12.32 4.38 3.47
C ASP A 158 -11.45 4.37 2.21
N LEU A 159 -11.52 3.31 1.40
CA LEU A 159 -10.83 3.25 0.12
C LEU A 159 -11.18 4.44 -0.79
N VAL A 160 -12.46 4.77 -0.90
CA VAL A 160 -12.93 5.90 -1.73
C VAL A 160 -12.91 7.20 -0.94
N LYS A 161 -13.32 7.21 0.33
CA LYS A 161 -13.35 8.41 1.18
C LYS A 161 -11.97 9.03 1.35
N ASP A 162 -10.95 8.21 1.61
CA ASP A 162 -9.57 8.67 1.76
C ASP A 162 -8.90 9.06 0.43
N ASN A 163 -9.48 8.65 -0.70
CA ASN A 163 -8.91 8.84 -2.04
C ASN A 163 -9.93 9.46 -3.02
N GLU A 164 -10.83 10.32 -2.55
CA GLU A 164 -11.89 10.94 -3.38
C GLU A 164 -11.36 11.56 -4.69
N PHE A 165 -10.15 12.13 -4.66
CA PHE A 165 -9.53 12.75 -5.83
C PHE A 165 -9.36 11.79 -7.02
N MET A 166 -9.18 10.47 -6.77
CA MET A 166 -9.08 9.46 -7.84
C MET A 166 -10.42 9.16 -8.53
N PHE A 167 -11.53 9.38 -7.84
CA PHE A 167 -12.85 8.97 -8.29
C PHE A 167 -13.72 10.11 -8.79
N ARG A 168 -13.14 11.31 -8.90
CA ARG A 168 -13.78 12.51 -9.47
C ARG A 168 -13.74 12.56 -11.00
N CYS A 169 -13.37 11.49 -11.68
CA CYS A 169 -13.37 11.44 -13.14
C CYS A 169 -14.80 11.42 -13.68
N GLY A 170 -15.29 12.57 -14.14
CA GLY A 170 -16.49 12.65 -14.97
C GLY A 170 -17.59 13.60 -14.51
N GLU A 171 -17.26 14.82 -14.11
CA GLU A 171 -18.17 15.97 -14.20
C GLU A 171 -17.80 16.87 -15.37
#